data_e694ceb87f69fccf9b6f9bae9373d40d
#
_entry.id   e694ceb87f69fccf9b6f9bae9373d40d
#
_cell.length_a   1.000
_cell.length_b   1.000
_cell.length_c   1.000
_cell.angle_alpha   90.00
_cell.angle_beta   90.00
_cell.angle_gamma   90.00
#
_symmetry.space_group_name_H-M   'P 1'
#
loop_
_entity.id
_entity.type
_entity.pdbx_description
1 polymer ?
#
loop_
_entity_poly.entity_id
_entity_poly.type
_entity_poly.pdbx_seq_one_letter_code
_entity_poly.pdbx_strand_id
1 'polypeptide(L)'
;MTETAPLLAGAAPSQVRLGSTGPAAPGVELRLENVNPETRQGEIVAKTPSAMIGYYKNPDATKEVFTEDGWFRTGDLGEFSADGGLYIKGRLKNMIVGPSGENIYPEDIESVLNSHVCVADSVVTEHEGRLVALVHFNTDALEAKFDGWKEDFENWKENLKKEVVDYVNSKVNRFSRISEVVEEKQEFVKTPTQKIRRFLYTKRNPHQKHEMSKR
;
A
#
# COMPACT_ATOMS: atom_id res chain seq x y z
N MET A 1 1.51 -11.21 -10.29
CA MET A 1 0.17 -11.55 -9.73
C MET A 1 -0.14 -12.98 -10.12
N THR A 2 -0.76 -13.76 -9.23
CA THR A 2 -0.95 -15.22 -9.43
C THR A 2 -1.89 -15.51 -10.60
N GLU A 3 -2.93 -14.72 -10.74
CA GLU A 3 -3.98 -14.83 -11.75
C GLU A 3 -3.48 -14.62 -13.18
N THR A 4 -2.25 -14.14 -13.36
CA THR A 4 -1.65 -13.83 -14.67
C THR A 4 -0.26 -14.44 -14.85
N ALA A 5 0.14 -15.42 -14.03
CA ALA A 5 1.33 -16.27 -14.09
C ALA A 5 2.67 -15.57 -14.39
N PRO A 6 3.23 -14.83 -13.52
CA PRO A 6 2.87 -13.77 -12.60
C PRO A 6 3.19 -12.37 -13.11
N LEU A 7 3.89 -12.24 -14.28
CA LEU A 7 4.49 -10.99 -14.76
C LEU A 7 3.59 -10.30 -15.79
N LEU A 8 3.19 -9.07 -15.53
CA LEU A 8 2.46 -8.21 -16.47
C LEU A 8 3.34 -7.09 -17.05
N ALA A 9 4.24 -6.56 -16.25
CA ALA A 9 5.15 -5.49 -16.66
C ALA A 9 6.53 -5.72 -16.05
N GLY A 10 7.56 -5.28 -16.72
CA GLY A 10 8.93 -5.40 -16.23
C GLY A 10 9.90 -4.57 -17.06
N ALA A 11 10.98 -4.11 -16.43
CA ALA A 11 12.03 -3.35 -17.09
C ALA A 11 13.28 -4.22 -17.28
N ALA A 12 13.87 -4.18 -18.49
CA ALA A 12 15.23 -4.63 -18.69
C ALA A 12 16.22 -3.72 -17.93
N PRO A 13 17.43 -4.18 -17.57
CA PRO A 13 18.37 -3.39 -16.78
C PRO A 13 18.64 -1.97 -17.33
N SER A 14 18.63 -1.80 -18.64
CA SER A 14 18.80 -0.51 -19.30
C SER A 14 17.55 0.40 -19.28
N GLN A 15 16.39 -0.13 -18.91
CA GLN A 15 15.09 0.55 -18.92
C GLN A 15 14.57 0.87 -17.51
N VAL A 16 15.33 0.54 -16.48
CA VAL A 16 14.94 0.78 -15.08
C VAL A 16 14.73 2.28 -14.85
N ARG A 17 13.58 2.61 -14.29
CA ARG A 17 13.22 3.96 -13.82
C ARG A 17 12.73 3.85 -12.38
N LEU A 18 13.17 4.78 -11.54
CA LEU A 18 12.75 4.79 -10.14
C LEU A 18 11.21 4.87 -10.02
N GLY A 19 10.64 3.95 -9.26
CA GLY A 19 9.19 3.87 -9.03
C GLY A 19 8.38 3.23 -10.16
N SER A 20 8.96 2.99 -11.35
CA SER A 20 8.29 2.30 -12.45
C SER A 20 8.50 0.78 -12.38
N THR A 21 7.45 0.03 -12.71
CA THR A 21 7.56 -1.42 -12.95
C THR A 21 8.11 -1.74 -14.34
N GLY A 22 8.19 -0.74 -15.23
CA GLY A 22 8.60 -0.92 -16.62
C GLY A 22 7.43 -1.03 -17.60
N PRO A 23 7.72 -1.27 -18.88
CA PRO A 23 6.69 -1.49 -19.92
C PRO A 23 6.00 -2.84 -19.75
N ALA A 24 4.91 -3.04 -20.49
CA ALA A 24 4.23 -4.34 -20.59
C ALA A 24 5.22 -5.44 -21.03
N ALA A 25 5.10 -6.60 -20.40
CA ALA A 25 5.90 -7.77 -20.78
C ALA A 25 5.53 -8.27 -22.21
N PRO A 26 6.43 -8.95 -22.92
CA PRO A 26 6.12 -9.49 -24.24
C PRO A 26 4.85 -10.39 -24.22
N GLY A 27 3.92 -10.09 -25.12
CA GLY A 27 2.63 -10.82 -25.22
C GLY A 27 1.59 -10.39 -24.18
N VAL A 28 1.85 -9.34 -23.43
CA VAL A 28 0.91 -8.71 -22.51
C VAL A 28 0.46 -7.37 -23.06
N GLU A 29 -0.85 -7.16 -23.12
CA GLU A 29 -1.44 -5.84 -23.37
C GLU A 29 -1.92 -5.26 -22.03
N LEU A 30 -1.63 -3.96 -21.81
CA LEU A 30 -2.06 -3.22 -20.64
C LEU A 30 -2.81 -1.97 -21.07
N ARG A 31 -3.90 -1.67 -20.39
CA ARG A 31 -4.59 -0.37 -20.51
C ARG A 31 -5.08 0.09 -19.15
N LEU A 32 -5.49 1.36 -19.07
CA LEU A 32 -6.16 1.91 -17.88
C LEU A 32 -7.65 2.04 -18.17
N GLU A 33 -8.48 1.64 -17.22
CA GLU A 33 -9.92 1.88 -17.21
C GLU A 33 -10.30 2.89 -16.14
N ASN A 34 -11.44 3.56 -16.33
CA ASN A 34 -11.95 4.58 -15.41
C ASN A 34 -10.90 5.66 -15.07
N VAL A 35 -10.22 6.15 -16.11
CA VAL A 35 -9.11 7.11 -15.94
C VAL A 35 -9.64 8.44 -15.41
N ASN A 36 -9.08 8.89 -14.29
CA ASN A 36 -9.31 10.24 -13.79
C ASN A 36 -8.62 11.26 -14.71
N PRO A 37 -9.33 12.23 -15.28
CA PRO A 37 -8.76 13.17 -16.24
C PRO A 37 -7.71 14.12 -15.64
N GLU A 38 -7.78 14.39 -14.33
CA GLU A 38 -6.84 15.29 -13.64
C GLU A 38 -5.55 14.60 -13.26
N THR A 39 -5.66 13.38 -12.68
CA THR A 39 -4.49 12.62 -12.20
C THR A 39 -3.91 11.69 -13.26
N ARG A 40 -4.66 11.39 -14.33
CA ARG A 40 -4.33 10.43 -15.40
C ARG A 40 -4.19 9.00 -14.89
N GLN A 41 -4.68 8.71 -13.69
CA GLN A 41 -4.64 7.41 -13.05
C GLN A 41 -5.92 6.64 -13.34
N GLY A 42 -5.81 5.33 -13.51
CA GLY A 42 -6.94 4.44 -13.76
C GLY A 42 -6.64 3.02 -13.28
N GLU A 43 -7.67 2.18 -13.26
CA GLU A 43 -7.51 0.75 -12.97
C GLU A 43 -6.68 0.10 -14.07
N ILE A 44 -5.61 -0.58 -13.69
CA ILE A 44 -4.79 -1.36 -14.60
C ILE A 44 -5.58 -2.62 -15.00
N VAL A 45 -5.86 -2.78 -16.28
CA VAL A 45 -6.42 -4.01 -16.84
C VAL A 45 -5.45 -4.64 -17.83
N ALA A 46 -5.41 -5.97 -17.83
CA ALA A 46 -4.44 -6.73 -18.60
C ALA A 46 -5.12 -7.73 -19.53
N LYS A 47 -4.58 -7.90 -20.75
CA LYS A 47 -4.94 -8.97 -21.65
C LYS A 47 -3.70 -9.79 -21.97
N THR A 48 -3.73 -11.06 -21.62
CA THR A 48 -2.58 -11.96 -21.77
C THR A 48 -3.04 -13.41 -21.88
N PRO A 49 -2.36 -14.24 -22.70
CA PRO A 49 -2.68 -15.67 -22.78
C PRO A 49 -2.40 -16.43 -21.47
N SER A 50 -1.61 -15.83 -20.56
CA SER A 50 -1.34 -16.41 -19.23
C SER A 50 -2.37 -16.04 -18.15
N ALA A 51 -3.43 -15.29 -18.51
CA ALA A 51 -4.52 -15.03 -17.57
C ALA A 51 -5.24 -16.32 -17.19
N MET A 52 -5.62 -16.44 -15.92
CA MET A 52 -6.42 -17.57 -15.43
C MET A 52 -7.74 -17.68 -16.22
N ILE A 53 -8.30 -18.87 -16.30
CA ILE A 53 -9.65 -19.09 -16.86
C ILE A 53 -10.72 -18.58 -15.89
N GLY A 54 -10.45 -18.67 -14.58
CA GLY A 54 -11.37 -18.21 -13.53
C GLY A 54 -11.05 -18.81 -12.17
N TYR A 55 -11.78 -18.39 -11.15
CA TYR A 55 -11.70 -18.94 -9.81
C TYR A 55 -12.48 -20.26 -9.71
N TYR A 56 -11.83 -21.29 -9.16
CA TYR A 56 -12.43 -22.61 -9.03
C TYR A 56 -13.73 -22.56 -8.20
N LYS A 57 -14.82 -23.09 -8.78
CA LYS A 57 -16.18 -23.12 -8.19
C LYS A 57 -16.70 -21.74 -7.72
N ASN A 58 -16.19 -20.64 -8.29
CA ASN A 58 -16.64 -19.30 -7.96
C ASN A 58 -16.83 -18.44 -9.23
N PRO A 59 -17.91 -18.69 -9.99
CA PRO A 59 -18.18 -17.97 -11.23
C PRO A 59 -18.47 -16.47 -11.00
N ASP A 60 -19.09 -16.11 -9.88
CA ASP A 60 -19.41 -14.72 -9.56
C ASP A 60 -18.12 -13.90 -9.37
N ALA A 61 -17.19 -14.37 -8.56
CA ALA A 61 -15.89 -13.72 -8.41
C ALA A 61 -15.10 -13.69 -9.74
N THR A 62 -15.25 -14.72 -10.58
CA THR A 62 -14.64 -14.73 -11.92
C THR A 62 -15.21 -13.62 -12.80
N LYS A 63 -16.54 -13.45 -12.81
CA LYS A 63 -17.20 -12.42 -13.59
C LYS A 63 -16.81 -11.00 -13.15
N GLU A 64 -16.58 -10.79 -11.85
CA GLU A 64 -16.16 -9.49 -11.31
C GLU A 64 -14.77 -9.05 -11.78
N VAL A 65 -13.87 -10.00 -12.06
CA VAL A 65 -12.47 -9.71 -12.41
C VAL A 65 -12.19 -9.73 -13.91
N PHE A 66 -13.18 -9.98 -14.74
CA PHE A 66 -13.06 -9.84 -16.20
C PHE A 66 -14.04 -8.79 -16.73
N THR A 67 -13.56 -7.99 -17.68
CA THR A 67 -14.42 -7.11 -18.45
C THR A 67 -15.20 -7.89 -19.50
N GLU A 68 -16.25 -7.30 -20.07
CA GLU A 68 -17.06 -7.94 -21.13
C GLU A 68 -16.23 -8.29 -22.38
N ASP A 69 -15.19 -7.49 -22.68
CA ASP A 69 -14.25 -7.69 -23.79
C ASP A 69 -13.02 -8.55 -23.41
N GLY A 70 -13.06 -9.21 -22.24
CA GLY A 70 -12.12 -10.24 -21.80
C GLY A 70 -10.80 -9.72 -21.22
N TRP A 71 -10.75 -8.48 -20.74
CA TRP A 71 -9.60 -7.99 -20.00
C TRP A 71 -9.71 -8.36 -18.53
N PHE A 72 -8.57 -8.74 -17.94
CA PHE A 72 -8.48 -9.05 -16.52
C PHE A 72 -8.27 -7.77 -15.71
N ARG A 73 -9.13 -7.53 -14.73
CA ARG A 73 -9.05 -6.41 -13.76
C ARG A 73 -8.08 -6.76 -12.68
N THR A 74 -6.97 -6.02 -12.60
CA THR A 74 -5.94 -6.29 -11.57
C THR A 74 -6.36 -5.81 -10.19
N GLY A 75 -7.27 -4.84 -10.11
CA GLY A 75 -7.62 -4.11 -8.89
C GLY A 75 -6.49 -3.19 -8.41
N ASP A 76 -5.43 -3.02 -9.21
CA ASP A 76 -4.37 -2.05 -8.97
C ASP A 76 -4.65 -0.78 -9.75
N LEU A 77 -4.37 0.36 -9.14
CA LEU A 77 -4.39 1.66 -9.79
C LEU A 77 -3.00 1.98 -10.33
N GLY A 78 -2.95 2.62 -11.48
CA GLY A 78 -1.68 3.04 -12.08
C GLY A 78 -1.80 4.17 -13.06
N GLU A 79 -0.65 4.58 -13.58
CA GLU A 79 -0.51 5.53 -14.68
C GLU A 79 0.60 5.08 -15.62
N PHE A 80 0.54 5.51 -16.88
CA PHE A 80 1.62 5.33 -17.82
C PHE A 80 2.40 6.63 -17.99
N SER A 81 3.73 6.51 -18.00
CA SER A 81 4.59 7.60 -18.48
C SER A 81 4.55 7.72 -20.00
N ALA A 82 5.06 8.82 -20.52
CA ALA A 82 5.08 9.08 -21.96
C ALA A 82 5.89 8.05 -22.77
N ASP A 83 6.85 7.40 -22.15
CA ASP A 83 7.68 6.32 -22.71
C ASP A 83 7.08 4.91 -22.48
N GLY A 84 5.85 4.81 -21.98
CA GLY A 84 5.11 3.56 -21.80
C GLY A 84 5.46 2.79 -20.52
N GLY A 85 6.25 3.36 -19.62
CA GLY A 85 6.52 2.76 -18.32
C GLY A 85 5.29 2.80 -17.41
N LEU A 86 4.95 1.67 -16.78
CA LEU A 86 3.85 1.57 -15.84
C LEU A 86 4.30 1.97 -14.42
N TYR A 87 3.54 2.84 -13.77
CA TYR A 87 3.69 3.21 -12.37
C TYR A 87 2.45 2.74 -11.60
N ILE A 88 2.66 1.86 -10.61
CA ILE A 88 1.58 1.41 -9.71
C ILE A 88 1.45 2.43 -8.60
N LYS A 89 0.21 2.89 -8.34
CA LYS A 89 -0.12 3.89 -7.31
C LYS A 89 -0.69 3.27 -6.04
N GLY A 90 -1.33 2.11 -6.13
CA GLY A 90 -1.89 1.41 -4.99
C GLY A 90 -3.00 0.44 -5.38
N ARG A 91 -3.71 -0.06 -4.36
CA ARG A 91 -4.88 -0.92 -4.54
C ARG A 91 -6.17 -0.12 -4.52
N LEU A 92 -7.05 -0.32 -5.50
CA LEU A 92 -8.37 0.33 -5.51
C LEU A 92 -9.17 0.06 -4.22
N LYS A 93 -9.11 -1.17 -3.71
CA LYS A 93 -9.82 -1.56 -2.46
C LYS A 93 -9.27 -0.92 -1.18
N ASN A 94 -8.05 -0.40 -1.22
CA ASN A 94 -7.39 0.23 -0.08
C ASN A 94 -7.44 1.75 -0.14
N MET A 95 -7.85 2.30 -1.28
CA MET A 95 -7.96 3.74 -1.48
C MET A 95 -8.88 4.36 -0.43
N ILE A 96 -8.42 5.42 0.20
CA ILE A 96 -9.18 6.25 1.13
C ILE A 96 -9.66 7.48 0.37
N VAL A 97 -10.95 7.78 0.47
CA VAL A 97 -11.50 9.02 -0.07
C VAL A 97 -11.41 10.08 1.02
N GLY A 98 -10.59 11.08 0.79
CA GLY A 98 -10.43 12.20 1.72
C GLY A 98 -11.67 13.10 1.82
N PRO A 99 -11.72 13.99 2.82
CA PRO A 99 -12.89 14.85 3.08
C PRO A 99 -13.28 15.77 1.93
N SER A 100 -12.33 16.13 1.06
CA SER A 100 -12.57 16.98 -0.12
C SER A 100 -12.77 16.15 -1.40
N GLY A 101 -12.90 14.82 -1.29
CA GLY A 101 -13.10 13.91 -2.42
C GLY A 101 -11.80 13.48 -3.11
N GLU A 102 -10.64 13.81 -2.56
CA GLU A 102 -9.35 13.35 -3.07
C GLU A 102 -9.09 11.87 -2.81
N ASN A 103 -8.44 11.22 -3.74
CA ASN A 103 -8.01 9.83 -3.61
C ASN A 103 -6.66 9.78 -2.88
N ILE A 104 -6.65 9.12 -1.75
CA ILE A 104 -5.45 8.90 -0.93
C ILE A 104 -5.07 7.43 -1.03
N TYR A 105 -3.80 7.15 -1.33
CA TYR A 105 -3.27 5.80 -1.44
C TYR A 105 -2.41 5.50 -0.22
N PRO A 106 -2.91 4.67 0.72
CA PRO A 106 -2.17 4.33 1.93
C PRO A 106 -0.78 3.77 1.66
N GLU A 107 -0.64 2.99 0.59
CA GLU A 107 0.63 2.35 0.22
C GLU A 107 1.73 3.37 -0.09
N ASP A 108 1.40 4.52 -0.66
CA ASP A 108 2.38 5.60 -0.93
C ASP A 108 2.92 6.17 0.39
N ILE A 109 2.03 6.38 1.37
CA ILE A 109 2.40 6.89 2.69
C ILE A 109 3.21 5.84 3.47
N GLU A 110 2.78 4.57 3.40
CA GLU A 110 3.47 3.45 4.04
C GLU A 110 4.86 3.20 3.45
N SER A 111 5.03 3.41 2.15
CA SER A 111 6.36 3.35 1.52
C SER A 111 7.31 4.39 2.12
N VAL A 112 6.82 5.59 2.41
CA VAL A 112 7.61 6.63 3.09
C VAL A 112 7.85 6.26 4.55
N LEU A 113 6.83 5.78 5.29
CA LEU A 113 6.97 5.30 6.67
C LEU A 113 8.03 4.21 6.79
N ASN A 114 7.93 3.18 5.94
CA ASN A 114 8.82 2.02 5.94
C ASN A 114 10.25 2.36 5.48
N SER A 115 10.49 3.55 4.92
CA SER A 115 11.84 4.06 4.65
C SER A 115 12.52 4.68 5.88
N HIS A 116 11.80 4.86 6.98
CA HIS A 116 12.37 5.36 8.24
C HIS A 116 13.03 4.22 9.01
N VAL A 117 14.26 4.41 9.47
CA VAL A 117 15.10 3.37 10.09
C VAL A 117 14.46 2.66 11.30
N CYS A 118 13.65 3.38 12.08
CA CYS A 118 12.98 2.83 13.26
C CYS A 118 11.65 2.14 12.94
N VAL A 119 11.16 2.16 11.70
CA VAL A 119 9.90 1.54 11.29
C VAL A 119 10.20 0.17 10.66
N ALA A 120 9.59 -0.88 11.20
CA ALA A 120 9.67 -2.22 10.62
C ALA A 120 8.54 -2.45 9.61
N ASP A 121 7.32 -2.12 10.00
CA ASP A 121 6.12 -2.25 9.17
C ASP A 121 5.11 -1.15 9.53
N SER A 122 4.25 -0.80 8.59
CA SER A 122 3.18 0.19 8.83
C SER A 122 1.90 -0.13 8.08
N VAL A 123 0.78 0.34 8.61
CA VAL A 123 -0.55 0.34 7.97
C VAL A 123 -1.17 1.71 8.19
N VAL A 124 -1.50 2.40 7.11
CA VAL A 124 -2.22 3.68 7.18
C VAL A 124 -3.71 3.42 7.02
N THR A 125 -4.50 4.00 7.90
CA THR A 125 -5.97 3.90 7.91
C THR A 125 -6.59 5.27 8.14
N GLU A 126 -7.87 5.39 7.82
CA GLU A 126 -8.68 6.54 8.17
C GLU A 126 -9.40 6.28 9.48
N HIS A 127 -9.37 7.25 10.38
CA HIS A 127 -10.13 7.25 11.62
C HIS A 127 -10.65 8.67 11.90
N GLU A 128 -11.98 8.80 12.03
CA GLU A 128 -12.65 10.08 12.28
C GLU A 128 -12.25 11.21 11.30
N GLY A 129 -12.13 10.87 10.01
CA GLY A 129 -11.77 11.81 8.95
C GLY A 129 -10.29 12.20 8.92
N ARG A 130 -9.42 11.49 9.67
CA ARG A 130 -7.97 11.73 9.72
C ARG A 130 -7.20 10.47 9.34
N LEU A 131 -6.04 10.67 8.72
CA LEU A 131 -5.14 9.57 8.45
C LEU A 131 -4.30 9.26 9.69
N VAL A 132 -4.34 8.01 10.11
CA VAL A 132 -3.60 7.48 11.25
C VAL A 132 -2.66 6.37 10.75
N ALA A 133 -1.40 6.41 11.16
CA ALA A 133 -0.43 5.38 10.86
C ALA A 133 -0.29 4.42 12.06
N LEU A 134 -0.67 3.16 11.88
CA LEU A 134 -0.32 2.08 12.78
C LEU A 134 1.11 1.66 12.42
N VAL A 135 2.02 1.67 13.39
CA VAL A 135 3.44 1.40 13.15
C VAL A 135 3.94 0.34 14.10
N HIS A 136 4.53 -0.70 13.54
CA HIS A 136 5.38 -1.63 14.28
C HIS A 136 6.82 -1.15 14.15
N PHE A 137 7.43 -0.82 15.29
CA PHE A 137 8.80 -0.32 15.32
C PHE A 137 9.83 -1.45 15.29
N ASN A 138 10.97 -1.16 14.68
CA ASN A 138 12.13 -2.04 14.69
C ASN A 138 12.84 -1.95 16.06
N THR A 139 12.74 -3.00 16.87
CA THR A 139 13.28 -3.05 18.24
C THR A 139 14.79 -2.80 18.27
N ASP A 140 15.54 -3.43 17.37
CA ASP A 140 17.00 -3.28 17.30
C ASP A 140 17.41 -1.83 16.99
N ALA A 141 16.66 -1.19 16.07
CA ALA A 141 16.90 0.20 15.73
C ALA A 141 16.50 1.17 16.85
N LEU A 142 15.46 0.83 17.63
CA LEU A 142 15.09 1.61 18.82
C LEU A 142 16.17 1.51 19.89
N GLU A 143 16.66 0.31 20.19
CA GLU A 143 17.74 0.10 21.18
C GLU A 143 19.05 0.79 20.78
N ALA A 144 19.39 0.74 19.47
CA ALA A 144 20.58 1.41 18.97
C ALA A 144 20.49 2.95 19.00
N LYS A 145 19.29 3.52 18.93
CA LYS A 145 19.03 4.97 18.91
C LYS A 145 18.81 5.55 20.31
N PHE A 146 18.40 4.72 21.26
CA PHE A 146 18.11 5.15 22.62
C PHE A 146 19.37 5.13 23.49
N ASP A 147 19.84 6.33 23.88
CA ASP A 147 20.99 6.53 24.79
C ASP A 147 20.47 7.13 26.10
N GLY A 148 19.70 6.33 26.88
CA GLY A 148 19.08 6.83 28.10
C GLY A 148 18.72 5.73 29.12
N TRP A 149 18.18 6.17 30.26
CA TRP A 149 17.68 5.26 31.31
C TRP A 149 16.26 4.76 30.97
N LYS A 150 15.87 3.58 31.44
CA LYS A 150 14.57 2.95 31.14
C LYS A 150 13.35 3.83 31.43
N GLU A 151 13.43 4.70 32.44
CA GLU A 151 12.35 5.63 32.83
C GLU A 151 12.09 6.70 31.77
N ASP A 152 13.09 7.05 30.95
CA ASP A 152 12.96 8.04 29.89
C ASP A 152 12.51 7.44 28.54
N PHE A 153 12.50 6.11 28.42
CA PHE A 153 12.24 5.43 27.16
C PHE A 153 10.84 5.72 26.59
N GLU A 154 9.80 5.75 27.42
CA GLU A 154 8.45 6.03 26.95
C GLU A 154 8.30 7.48 26.47
N ASN A 155 8.91 8.43 27.17
CA ASN A 155 8.92 9.83 26.73
C ASN A 155 9.70 10.02 25.43
N TRP A 156 10.86 9.35 25.32
CA TRP A 156 11.65 9.35 24.08
C TRP A 156 10.85 8.74 22.92
N LYS A 157 10.13 7.63 23.15
CA LYS A 157 9.30 6.97 22.14
C LYS A 157 8.15 7.87 21.69
N GLU A 158 7.49 8.60 22.57
CA GLU A 158 6.47 9.58 22.20
C GLU A 158 7.06 10.73 21.33
N ASN A 159 8.29 11.14 21.59
CA ASN A 159 8.99 12.11 20.74
C ASN A 159 9.36 11.50 19.38
N LEU A 160 9.80 10.25 19.35
CA LEU A 160 10.06 9.52 18.09
C LEU A 160 8.81 9.41 17.22
N LYS A 161 7.63 9.14 17.80
CA LYS A 161 6.36 9.13 17.04
C LYS A 161 6.10 10.47 16.36
N LYS A 162 6.36 11.59 17.04
CA LYS A 162 6.24 12.93 16.45
C LYS A 162 7.28 13.15 15.33
N GLU A 163 8.53 12.73 15.56
CA GLU A 163 9.59 12.77 14.54
C GLU A 163 9.16 11.99 13.28
N VAL A 164 8.58 10.81 13.44
CA VAL A 164 8.07 10.00 12.30
C VAL A 164 6.91 10.68 11.58
N VAL A 165 5.98 11.32 12.30
CA VAL A 165 4.90 12.12 11.68
C VAL A 165 5.49 13.25 10.84
N ASP A 166 6.44 14.02 11.40
CA ASP A 166 7.07 15.14 10.69
C ASP A 166 7.87 14.67 9.49
N TYR A 167 8.62 13.55 9.64
CA TYR A 167 9.36 12.93 8.56
C TYR A 167 8.47 12.56 7.38
N VAL A 168 7.35 11.87 7.63
CA VAL A 168 6.39 11.47 6.60
C VAL A 168 5.73 12.69 5.98
N ASN A 169 5.22 13.61 6.81
CA ASN A 169 4.49 14.78 6.36
C ASN A 169 5.35 15.77 5.57
N SER A 170 6.68 15.70 5.69
CA SER A 170 7.61 16.45 4.85
C SER A 170 7.78 15.89 3.44
N LYS A 171 7.42 14.62 3.22
CA LYS A 171 7.66 13.89 1.97
C LYS A 171 6.39 13.55 1.17
N VAL A 172 5.23 13.59 1.83
CA VAL A 172 3.94 13.33 1.19
C VAL A 172 3.24 14.64 0.80
N ASN A 173 2.27 14.55 -0.11
CA ASN A 173 1.44 15.69 -0.45
C ASN A 173 0.52 16.10 0.72
N ARG A 174 -0.08 17.29 0.64
CA ARG A 174 -0.89 17.86 1.73
C ARG A 174 -2.10 16.99 2.14
N PHE A 175 -2.68 16.24 1.20
CA PHE A 175 -3.84 15.40 1.45
C PHE A 175 -3.50 14.05 2.06
N SER A 176 -2.24 13.61 1.87
CA SER A 176 -1.70 12.35 2.39
C SER A 176 -0.99 12.51 3.74
N ARG A 177 -1.13 13.66 4.39
CA ARG A 177 -0.51 13.91 5.70
C ARG A 177 -1.21 13.09 6.78
N ILE A 178 -0.41 12.39 7.57
CA ILE A 178 -0.90 11.65 8.74
C ILE A 178 -1.02 12.60 9.94
N SER A 179 -2.04 12.35 10.78
CA SER A 179 -2.26 13.12 12.02
C SER A 179 -1.43 12.61 13.18
N GLU A 180 -1.23 11.30 13.23
CA GLU A 180 -0.51 10.65 14.33
C GLU A 180 0.05 9.29 13.93
N VAL A 181 0.98 8.81 14.77
CA VAL A 181 1.50 7.45 14.75
C VAL A 181 1.03 6.73 16.01
N VAL A 182 0.36 5.60 15.83
CA VAL A 182 -0.04 4.69 16.90
C VAL A 182 0.83 3.44 16.83
N GLU A 183 1.46 3.11 17.96
CA GLU A 183 2.33 1.93 18.04
C GLU A 183 1.52 0.63 18.03
N GLU A 184 1.80 -0.26 17.10
CA GLU A 184 1.37 -1.65 17.13
C GLU A 184 2.49 -2.49 17.78
N LYS A 185 2.23 -2.95 19.01
CA LYS A 185 3.24 -3.67 19.80
C LYS A 185 3.59 -5.05 19.24
N GLN A 186 2.66 -5.64 18.51
CA GLN A 186 2.83 -6.95 17.87
C GLN A 186 3.10 -6.76 16.37
N GLU A 187 3.84 -7.68 15.79
CA GLU A 187 3.99 -7.72 14.35
C GLU A 187 2.63 -7.86 13.66
N PHE A 188 2.49 -7.18 12.52
CA PHE A 188 1.29 -7.31 11.72
C PHE A 188 1.09 -8.74 11.22
N VAL A 189 -0.15 -9.21 11.27
CA VAL A 189 -0.51 -10.52 10.70
C VAL A 189 -0.32 -10.46 9.19
N LYS A 190 0.55 -11.35 8.68
CA LYS A 190 0.89 -11.43 7.25
C LYS A 190 0.31 -12.68 6.60
N THR A 191 0.16 -12.60 5.29
CA THR A 191 -0.11 -13.78 4.44
C THR A 191 1.17 -14.62 4.30
N PRO A 192 1.09 -15.87 3.78
CA PRO A 192 2.29 -16.65 3.44
C PRO A 192 3.24 -15.93 2.47
N THR A 193 2.73 -14.98 1.67
CA THR A 193 3.52 -14.14 0.76
C THR A 193 4.01 -12.84 1.40
N GLN A 194 4.05 -12.75 2.73
CA GLN A 194 4.55 -11.62 3.53
C GLN A 194 3.78 -10.30 3.35
N LYS A 195 2.54 -10.35 2.87
CA LYS A 195 1.67 -9.15 2.76
C LYS A 195 0.81 -9.00 4.02
N ILE A 196 0.76 -7.79 4.58
CA ILE A 196 -0.07 -7.48 5.75
C ILE A 196 -1.55 -7.68 5.43
N ARG A 197 -2.28 -8.36 6.32
CA ARG A 197 -3.73 -8.53 6.24
C ARG A 197 -4.43 -7.26 6.73
N ARG A 198 -4.45 -6.22 5.89
CA ARG A 198 -4.93 -4.87 6.21
C ARG A 198 -6.34 -4.84 6.81
N PHE A 199 -7.25 -5.71 6.34
CA PHE A 199 -8.64 -5.75 6.82
C PHE A 199 -8.77 -5.99 8.33
N LEU A 200 -7.74 -6.53 8.99
CA LEU A 200 -7.71 -6.70 10.45
C LEU A 200 -7.47 -5.39 11.19
N TYR A 201 -6.99 -4.36 10.50
CA TYR A 201 -6.55 -3.09 11.09
C TYR A 201 -7.39 -1.90 10.62
N THR A 202 -7.89 -1.89 9.38
CA THR A 202 -8.58 -0.73 8.77
C THR A 202 -9.98 -0.45 9.33
N LYS A 203 -10.62 -1.42 9.99
CA LYS A 203 -11.96 -1.27 10.62
C LYS A 203 -11.91 -1.13 12.14
N ARG A 204 -10.72 -1.13 12.71
CA ARG A 204 -10.50 -1.08 14.15
C ARG A 204 -10.26 0.37 14.59
N ASN A 205 -10.75 0.71 15.80
CA ASN A 205 -10.30 1.94 16.46
C ASN A 205 -8.77 1.79 16.75
N PRO A 206 -7.92 2.65 16.19
CA PRO A 206 -6.47 2.53 16.33
C PRO A 206 -5.99 2.62 17.79
N HIS A 207 -6.75 3.26 18.68
CA HIS A 207 -6.43 3.40 20.10
C HIS A 207 -6.89 2.22 20.97
N GLN A 208 -7.63 1.25 20.42
CA GLN A 208 -8.00 0.03 21.16
C GLN A 208 -6.87 -0.99 21.15
N LYS A 209 -6.43 -1.44 22.35
CA LYS A 209 -5.43 -2.50 22.50
C LYS A 209 -5.89 -3.78 21.79
N HIS A 210 -4.97 -4.41 21.10
CA HIS A 210 -5.21 -5.67 20.41
C HIS A 210 -5.37 -6.81 21.46
N GLU A 211 -6.58 -7.18 21.80
CA GLU A 211 -6.86 -8.50 22.38
C GLU A 211 -7.02 -9.49 21.24
N MET A 212 -5.96 -10.21 20.92
CA MET A 212 -6.07 -11.35 20.01
C MET A 212 -6.93 -12.41 20.67
N SER A 213 -8.20 -12.51 20.25
CA SER A 213 -9.01 -13.69 20.50
C SER A 213 -8.28 -14.89 19.88
N LYS A 214 -7.71 -15.74 20.74
CA LYS A 214 -7.23 -17.07 20.36
C LYS A 214 -8.43 -17.85 19.83
N ARG A 215 -8.53 -17.98 18.52
CA ARG A 215 -9.35 -19.00 17.85
C ARG A 215 -8.53 -19.72 16.80
#